data_cce1addf39f71011e5489744bd1c8e47
#
_entry.id   cce1addf39f71011e5489744bd1c8e47
#
_cell.length_a   1.000
_cell.length_b   1.000
_cell.length_c   1.000
_cell.angle_alpha   90.00
_cell.angle_beta   90.00
_cell.angle_gamma   90.00
#
_symmetry.space_group_name_H-M   'P 1'
#
loop_
_entity.id
_entity.type
_entity.pdbx_description
1 polymer ?
#
loop_
_entity_poly.entity_id
_entity_poly.type
_entity_poly.pdbx_seq_one_letter_code
_entity_poly.pdbx_strand_id
1 'polypeptide(L)'
;MEVLKNVSIKPYTSMKVGGNVKEIFFPEDTDDILDVLNKCKDVIVIGNCSNLIIPDGYYDKSFMILRDNFSKIRKDGYRIIAESGVTMKALSRFALKSYLKGFEFLDGIPGTMGGGIFMNAGAYGPVISDVLESVSAIRDGKIVRYTKEQLDFSQRYSSFQTNGEIIVGATFVGEEGDQKEIEAVINDLNGRRREKQPLDYPSCGSVFKRPENGFASKIIDECGLKGLRIGGAEVSKKHAGFIINVDNASYEDVVLLIQKVHDIVLDKTGISLETEVRILR
;
A
#
# COMPACT_ATOMS: atom_id res chain seq x y z
N MET A 1 -10.89 7.51 -20.50
CA MET A 1 -11.17 6.94 -19.15
C MET A 1 -12.23 5.85 -19.21
N GLU A 2 -11.95 4.64 -18.72
CA GLU A 2 -12.92 3.56 -18.53
C GLU A 2 -13.73 3.76 -17.23
N VAL A 3 -15.02 3.36 -17.26
CA VAL A 3 -15.90 3.43 -16.08
C VAL A 3 -16.72 2.13 -15.99
N LEU A 4 -16.62 1.45 -14.86
CA LEU A 4 -17.44 0.27 -14.54
C LEU A 4 -18.49 0.64 -13.51
N LYS A 5 -19.72 0.11 -13.66
CA LYS A 5 -20.85 0.40 -12.76
C LYS A 5 -21.36 -0.88 -12.11
N ASN A 6 -21.70 -0.79 -10.82
CA ASN A 6 -22.23 -1.91 -10.03
C ASN A 6 -21.41 -3.20 -10.20
N VAL A 7 -20.09 -3.08 -10.00
CA VAL A 7 -19.13 -4.17 -10.18
C VAL A 7 -18.40 -4.50 -8.90
N SER A 8 -17.92 -5.74 -8.79
CA SER A 8 -17.13 -6.16 -7.65
C SER A 8 -15.78 -5.48 -7.61
N ILE A 9 -15.43 -4.89 -6.46
CA ILE A 9 -14.09 -4.34 -6.19
C ILE A 9 -13.06 -5.44 -5.84
N LYS A 10 -13.51 -6.63 -5.48
CA LYS A 10 -12.69 -7.77 -5.03
C LYS A 10 -11.50 -8.09 -5.95
N PRO A 11 -11.63 -8.10 -7.31
CA PRO A 11 -10.49 -8.34 -8.20
C PRO A 11 -9.35 -7.33 -8.04
N TYR A 12 -9.67 -6.11 -7.62
CA TYR A 12 -8.74 -4.99 -7.50
C TYR A 12 -8.10 -4.86 -6.10
N THR A 13 -8.49 -5.71 -5.15
CA THR A 13 -7.95 -5.71 -3.78
C THR A 13 -6.87 -6.78 -3.59
N SER A 14 -5.86 -6.48 -2.77
CA SER A 14 -4.78 -7.43 -2.44
C SER A 14 -5.24 -8.56 -1.52
N MET A 15 -6.19 -8.30 -0.62
CA MET A 15 -6.79 -9.31 0.27
C MET A 15 -7.79 -10.22 -0.45
N LYS A 16 -8.24 -9.85 -1.66
CA LYS A 16 -9.32 -10.54 -2.38
C LYS A 16 -10.62 -10.60 -1.59
N VAL A 17 -10.93 -9.50 -0.91
CA VAL A 17 -12.16 -9.23 -0.16
C VAL A 17 -12.78 -7.95 -0.70
N GLY A 18 -14.09 -7.81 -0.65
CA GLY A 18 -14.84 -6.65 -1.11
C GLY A 18 -16.01 -7.03 -2.01
N GLY A 19 -17.11 -6.29 -1.86
CA GLY A 19 -18.36 -6.49 -2.59
C GLY A 19 -18.49 -5.65 -3.85
N ASN A 20 -19.73 -5.45 -4.28
CA ASN A 20 -20.04 -4.57 -5.40
C ASN A 20 -19.98 -3.11 -4.95
N VAL A 21 -19.46 -2.25 -5.80
CA VAL A 21 -19.37 -0.81 -5.58
C VAL A 21 -20.16 -0.05 -6.64
N LYS A 22 -20.54 1.19 -6.33
CA LYS A 22 -21.36 2.01 -7.21
C LYS A 22 -20.71 2.20 -8.58
N GLU A 23 -19.48 2.70 -8.60
CA GLU A 23 -18.71 2.92 -9.83
C GLU A 23 -17.20 2.75 -9.55
N ILE A 24 -16.47 2.34 -10.57
CA ILE A 24 -15.00 2.34 -10.59
C ILE A 24 -14.55 3.14 -11.81
N PHE A 25 -13.74 4.17 -11.57
CA PHE A 25 -13.13 5.01 -12.59
C PHE A 25 -11.66 4.61 -12.78
N PHE A 26 -11.22 4.54 -14.04
CA PHE A 26 -9.82 4.26 -14.42
C PHE A 26 -9.27 5.42 -15.24
N PRO A 27 -8.82 6.53 -14.61
CA PRO A 27 -8.31 7.69 -15.34
C PRO A 27 -7.00 7.37 -16.07
N GLU A 28 -6.81 7.99 -17.23
CA GLU A 28 -5.63 7.84 -18.07
C GLU A 28 -4.70 9.07 -18.01
N ASP A 29 -5.24 10.19 -17.53
CA ASP A 29 -4.49 11.43 -17.31
C ASP A 29 -5.08 12.25 -16.15
N THR A 30 -4.49 13.41 -15.88
CA THR A 30 -4.91 14.28 -14.78
C THR A 30 -6.25 14.96 -15.06
N ASP A 31 -6.59 15.23 -16.32
CA ASP A 31 -7.86 15.85 -16.69
C ASP A 31 -9.02 14.88 -16.40
N ASP A 32 -8.84 13.60 -16.67
CA ASP A 32 -9.77 12.54 -16.25
C ASP A 32 -10.00 12.52 -14.74
N ILE A 33 -8.91 12.66 -13.94
CA ILE A 33 -9.01 12.72 -12.48
C ILE A 33 -9.84 13.93 -12.04
N LEU A 34 -9.55 15.12 -12.60
CA LEU A 34 -10.28 16.35 -12.31
C LEU A 34 -11.76 16.23 -12.70
N ASP A 35 -12.05 15.62 -13.83
CA ASP A 35 -13.42 15.33 -14.28
C ASP A 35 -14.19 14.45 -13.32
N VAL A 36 -13.56 13.38 -12.79
CA VAL A 36 -14.16 12.51 -11.78
C VAL A 36 -14.44 13.29 -10.49
N LEU A 37 -13.48 14.09 -10.01
CA LEU A 37 -13.63 14.88 -8.79
C LEU A 37 -14.73 15.94 -8.90
N ASN A 38 -14.95 16.49 -10.08
CA ASN A 38 -16.04 17.44 -10.33
C ASN A 38 -17.42 16.73 -10.31
N LYS A 39 -17.50 15.49 -10.77
CA LYS A 39 -18.74 14.70 -10.87
C LYS A 39 -19.07 13.94 -9.58
N CYS A 40 -18.06 13.46 -8.85
CA CYS A 40 -18.19 12.61 -7.69
C CYS A 40 -17.29 13.09 -6.55
N LYS A 41 -17.89 13.83 -5.60
CA LYS A 41 -17.12 14.42 -4.48
C LYS A 41 -16.67 13.41 -3.42
N ASP A 42 -17.37 12.27 -3.33
CA ASP A 42 -17.09 11.23 -2.32
C ASP A 42 -16.32 10.02 -2.90
N VAL A 43 -15.56 10.23 -3.98
CA VAL A 43 -14.77 9.17 -4.60
C VAL A 43 -13.59 8.76 -3.71
N ILE A 44 -13.42 7.45 -3.52
CA ILE A 44 -12.28 6.89 -2.79
C ILE A 44 -11.17 6.57 -3.78
N VAL A 45 -10.02 7.22 -3.62
CA VAL A 45 -8.86 7.00 -4.48
C VAL A 45 -8.03 5.85 -3.94
N ILE A 46 -7.74 4.87 -4.79
CA ILE A 46 -6.97 3.68 -4.43
C ILE A 46 -5.91 3.33 -5.48
N GLY A 47 -4.87 2.64 -5.03
CA GLY A 47 -3.92 1.92 -5.88
C GLY A 47 -4.21 0.42 -5.84
N ASN A 48 -3.24 -0.38 -5.39
CA ASN A 48 -3.35 -1.86 -5.30
C ASN A 48 -4.12 -2.37 -4.08
N CYS A 49 -4.68 -1.51 -3.23
CA CYS A 49 -5.32 -1.90 -1.97
C CYS A 49 -4.47 -2.86 -1.12
N SER A 50 -3.15 -2.65 -1.09
CA SER A 50 -2.21 -3.48 -0.32
C SER A 50 -2.19 -3.15 1.17
N ASN A 51 -2.96 -2.14 1.60
CA ASN A 51 -3.16 -1.75 3.00
C ASN A 51 -4.62 -1.31 3.26
N LEU A 52 -5.58 -1.90 2.55
CA LEU A 52 -6.99 -1.51 2.63
C LEU A 52 -7.89 -2.74 2.57
N ILE A 53 -8.90 -2.80 3.46
CA ILE A 53 -9.95 -3.82 3.51
C ILE A 53 -11.27 -3.12 3.22
N ILE A 54 -12.03 -3.65 2.26
CA ILE A 54 -13.26 -3.05 1.73
C ILE A 54 -14.42 -3.99 2.06
N PRO A 55 -15.60 -3.48 2.52
CA PRO A 55 -16.76 -4.29 2.88
C PRO A 55 -17.27 -5.17 1.74
N ASP A 56 -17.84 -6.32 2.11
CA ASP A 56 -18.62 -7.18 1.20
C ASP A 56 -20.05 -6.60 1.00
N GLY A 57 -20.82 -7.22 0.09
CA GLY A 57 -22.14 -6.74 -0.27
C GLY A 57 -22.10 -5.56 -1.23
N TYR A 58 -23.13 -4.70 -1.21
CA TYR A 58 -23.15 -3.47 -1.98
C TYR A 58 -22.65 -2.30 -1.12
N TYR A 59 -21.57 -1.69 -1.56
CA TYR A 59 -20.99 -0.52 -0.91
C TYR A 59 -21.23 0.72 -1.77
N ASP A 60 -22.15 1.59 -1.33
CA ASP A 60 -22.59 2.79 -2.09
C ASP A 60 -21.52 3.89 -2.11
N LYS A 61 -20.36 3.53 -2.63
CA LYS A 61 -19.23 4.45 -2.88
C LYS A 61 -18.69 4.22 -4.27
N SER A 62 -18.16 5.30 -4.83
CA SER A 62 -17.38 5.27 -6.07
C SER A 62 -15.89 5.18 -5.77
N PHE A 63 -15.16 4.47 -6.59
CA PHE A 63 -13.70 4.34 -6.46
C PHE A 63 -13.01 4.87 -7.71
N MET A 64 -11.84 5.45 -7.52
CA MET A 64 -10.91 5.83 -8.59
C MET A 64 -9.62 5.05 -8.42
N ILE A 65 -9.29 4.23 -9.42
CA ILE A 65 -8.11 3.35 -9.37
C ILE A 65 -6.99 3.94 -10.19
N LEU A 66 -5.92 4.38 -9.51
CA LEU A 66 -4.70 4.89 -10.12
C LEU A 66 -3.67 3.75 -10.18
N ARG A 67 -3.59 3.08 -11.35
CA ARG A 67 -2.70 1.93 -11.61
C ARG A 67 -2.15 2.01 -13.05
N ASP A 68 -2.28 0.92 -13.78
CA ASP A 68 -1.65 0.71 -15.08
C ASP A 68 -1.97 1.81 -16.12
N ASN A 69 -3.19 2.38 -16.06
CA ASN A 69 -3.61 3.47 -16.95
C ASN A 69 -2.98 4.82 -16.60
N PHE A 70 -2.52 4.99 -15.36
CA PHE A 70 -1.92 6.21 -14.82
C PHE A 70 -0.53 5.90 -14.26
N SER A 71 0.39 5.42 -15.11
CA SER A 71 1.66 4.83 -14.68
C SER A 71 2.85 5.21 -15.55
N LYS A 72 2.86 6.43 -16.11
CA LYS A 72 4.01 6.92 -16.85
C LYS A 72 5.21 7.14 -15.92
N ILE A 73 6.39 6.76 -16.41
CA ILE A 73 7.65 6.91 -15.68
C ILE A 73 8.75 7.34 -16.67
N ARG A 74 9.59 8.29 -16.24
CA ARG A 74 10.72 8.76 -17.05
C ARG A 74 11.91 9.16 -16.18
N LYS A 75 13.10 9.15 -16.78
CA LYS A 75 14.35 9.62 -16.17
C LYS A 75 14.67 11.05 -16.63
N ASP A 76 15.27 11.83 -15.73
CA ASP A 76 15.82 13.16 -15.99
C ASP A 76 17.09 13.34 -15.12
N GLY A 77 18.25 13.08 -15.70
CA GLY A 77 19.52 13.02 -14.97
C GLY A 77 19.49 11.94 -13.89
N TYR A 78 19.67 12.32 -12.63
CA TYR A 78 19.56 11.45 -11.47
C TYR A 78 18.14 11.35 -10.91
N ARG A 79 17.17 12.00 -11.54
CA ARG A 79 15.79 12.02 -11.14
C ARG A 79 14.98 10.96 -11.87
N ILE A 80 14.00 10.41 -11.16
CA ILE A 80 12.91 9.61 -11.73
C ILE A 80 11.62 10.35 -11.46
N ILE A 81 10.86 10.64 -12.52
CA ILE A 81 9.55 11.27 -12.44
C ILE A 81 8.52 10.21 -12.78
N ALA A 82 7.58 9.99 -11.87
CA ALA A 82 6.61 8.90 -11.96
C ALA A 82 5.20 9.36 -11.61
N GLU A 83 4.20 8.87 -12.34
CA GLU A 83 2.78 8.99 -11.98
C GLU A 83 2.43 8.06 -10.83
N SER A 84 1.39 8.41 -10.05
CA SER A 84 1.03 7.73 -8.80
C SER A 84 0.66 6.26 -8.94
N GLY A 85 0.25 5.82 -10.13
CA GLY A 85 -0.08 4.43 -10.44
C GLY A 85 1.12 3.53 -10.74
N VAL A 86 2.32 4.08 -10.93
CA VAL A 86 3.56 3.28 -11.07
C VAL A 86 3.72 2.37 -9.87
N THR A 87 3.89 1.06 -10.08
CA THR A 87 4.11 0.14 -8.96
C THR A 87 5.48 0.37 -8.31
N MET A 88 5.59 0.12 -7.01
CA MET A 88 6.86 0.20 -6.27
C MET A 88 7.94 -0.66 -6.94
N LYS A 89 7.57 -1.87 -7.38
CA LYS A 89 8.44 -2.77 -8.14
C LYS A 89 8.88 -2.15 -9.47
N ALA A 90 7.96 -1.53 -10.23
CA ALA A 90 8.29 -0.89 -11.50
C ALA A 90 9.24 0.28 -11.30
N LEU A 91 9.06 1.09 -10.24
CA LEU A 91 9.94 2.18 -9.88
C LEU A 91 11.37 1.68 -9.57
N SER A 92 11.50 0.65 -8.72
CA SER A 92 12.78 0.04 -8.39
C SER A 92 13.48 -0.55 -9.62
N ARG A 93 12.75 -1.28 -10.47
CA ARG A 93 13.32 -1.88 -11.70
C ARG A 93 13.67 -0.84 -12.75
N PHE A 94 12.95 0.27 -12.80
CA PHE A 94 13.30 1.40 -13.67
C PHE A 94 14.58 2.09 -13.17
N ALA A 95 14.75 2.27 -11.87
CA ALA A 95 15.96 2.81 -11.25
C ALA A 95 17.17 1.92 -11.56
N LEU A 96 17.07 0.59 -11.36
CA LEU A 96 18.09 -0.40 -11.73
C LEU A 96 18.52 -0.25 -13.19
N LYS A 97 17.56 -0.21 -14.13
CA LYS A 97 17.86 -0.02 -15.58
C LYS A 97 18.46 1.33 -15.90
N SER A 98 18.26 2.30 -15.03
CA SER A 98 18.76 3.67 -15.14
C SER A 98 20.10 3.89 -14.43
N TYR A 99 20.72 2.84 -13.85
CA TYR A 99 21.95 2.90 -13.04
C TYR A 99 21.81 3.80 -11.83
N LEU A 100 20.63 3.83 -11.19
CA LEU A 100 20.33 4.62 -10.00
C LEU A 100 20.08 3.70 -8.80
N LYS A 101 20.93 3.82 -7.77
CA LYS A 101 20.78 3.14 -6.47
C LYS A 101 19.91 3.97 -5.52
N GLY A 102 19.47 3.33 -4.41
CA GLY A 102 18.62 3.92 -3.39
C GLY A 102 17.16 3.45 -3.46
N PHE A 103 16.77 2.70 -4.50
CA PHE A 103 15.40 2.23 -4.74
C PHE A 103 15.20 0.72 -4.52
N GLU A 104 16.24 0.00 -4.13
CA GLU A 104 16.30 -1.46 -4.07
C GLU A 104 15.21 -2.04 -3.15
N PHE A 105 14.97 -1.38 -2.01
CA PHE A 105 14.01 -1.80 -0.98
C PHE A 105 12.55 -1.77 -1.46
N LEU A 106 12.26 -1.01 -2.54
CA LEU A 106 10.92 -0.88 -3.10
C LEU A 106 10.49 -2.12 -3.90
N ASP A 107 11.42 -2.89 -4.48
CA ASP A 107 11.09 -3.99 -5.42
C ASP A 107 10.13 -5.02 -4.83
N GLY A 108 10.29 -5.33 -3.55
CA GLY A 108 9.43 -6.28 -2.85
C GLY A 108 8.15 -5.69 -2.24
N ILE A 109 7.99 -4.38 -2.17
CA ILE A 109 6.81 -3.77 -1.53
C ILE A 109 5.63 -3.81 -2.50
N PRO A 110 4.49 -4.44 -2.14
CA PRO A 110 3.29 -4.39 -2.97
C PRO A 110 2.66 -3.00 -2.91
N GLY A 111 2.11 -2.56 -4.02
CA GLY A 111 1.40 -1.28 -4.07
C GLY A 111 1.91 -0.36 -5.16
N THR A 112 1.26 0.78 -5.29
CA THR A 112 1.63 1.86 -6.20
C THR A 112 2.44 2.93 -5.48
N MET A 113 3.17 3.73 -6.23
CA MET A 113 3.97 4.83 -5.73
C MET A 113 3.12 5.85 -4.93
N GLY A 114 1.93 6.20 -5.44
CA GLY A 114 1.02 7.10 -4.70
C GLY A 114 0.61 6.53 -3.35
N GLY A 115 0.23 5.23 -3.28
CA GLY A 115 -0.05 4.55 -2.02
C GLY A 115 1.18 4.41 -1.13
N GLY A 116 2.36 4.25 -1.72
CA GLY A 116 3.64 4.22 -1.01
C GLY A 116 3.98 5.54 -0.33
N ILE A 117 3.79 6.67 -1.01
CA ILE A 117 3.98 8.02 -0.43
C ILE A 117 2.93 8.28 0.66
N PHE A 118 1.66 7.95 0.39
CA PHE A 118 0.58 8.09 1.36
C PHE A 118 0.89 7.39 2.69
N MET A 119 1.49 6.21 2.64
CA MET A 119 1.85 5.40 3.82
C MET A 119 3.30 5.60 4.29
N ASN A 120 4.11 6.44 3.64
CA ASN A 120 5.55 6.46 3.82
C ASN A 120 6.13 5.04 3.87
N ALA A 121 5.86 4.27 2.80
CA ALA A 121 6.16 2.85 2.75
C ALA A 121 7.67 2.59 2.80
N GLY A 122 8.06 1.57 3.55
CA GLY A 122 9.46 1.19 3.67
C GLY A 122 9.64 -0.28 4.07
N ALA A 123 10.83 -0.78 3.83
CA ALA A 123 11.23 -2.13 4.18
C ALA A 123 12.75 -2.18 4.43
N TYR A 124 13.17 -2.99 5.42
CA TYR A 124 14.58 -3.23 5.74
C TYR A 124 15.39 -1.99 6.16
N GLY A 125 14.74 -0.96 6.64
CA GLY A 125 15.33 0.30 7.11
C GLY A 125 14.84 1.50 6.32
N PRO A 126 15.18 1.66 5.03
CA PRO A 126 14.77 2.80 4.22
C PRO A 126 13.25 2.91 4.02
N VAL A 127 12.79 4.15 3.80
CA VAL A 127 11.41 4.51 3.47
C VAL A 127 11.34 5.34 2.19
N ILE A 128 10.18 5.38 1.52
CA ILE A 128 10.04 6.06 0.23
C ILE A 128 10.38 7.55 0.28
N SER A 129 10.16 8.20 1.44
CA SER A 129 10.55 9.60 1.62
C SER A 129 12.08 9.83 1.63
N ASP A 130 12.90 8.79 1.80
CA ASP A 130 14.36 8.96 1.76
C ASP A 130 14.88 9.30 0.36
N VAL A 131 14.22 8.81 -0.67
CA VAL A 131 14.53 9.08 -2.09
C VAL A 131 13.59 10.10 -2.73
N LEU A 132 12.65 10.66 -1.98
CA LEU A 132 11.65 11.61 -2.49
C LEU A 132 12.24 13.03 -2.54
N GLU A 133 12.07 13.71 -3.69
CA GLU A 133 12.36 15.15 -3.86
C GLU A 133 11.08 15.98 -3.76
N SER A 134 10.02 15.59 -4.46
CA SER A 134 8.77 16.36 -4.49
C SER A 134 7.57 15.49 -4.86
N VAL A 135 6.38 15.95 -4.49
CA VAL A 135 5.10 15.32 -4.83
C VAL A 135 4.21 16.32 -5.56
N SER A 136 3.56 15.86 -6.62
CA SER A 136 2.46 16.59 -7.25
C SER A 136 1.14 15.99 -6.77
N ALA A 137 0.26 16.84 -6.25
CA ALA A 137 -1.05 16.43 -5.74
C ALA A 137 -2.15 17.37 -6.26
N ILE A 138 -3.39 16.91 -6.25
CA ILE A 138 -4.57 17.74 -6.51
C ILE A 138 -5.10 18.24 -5.18
N ARG A 139 -5.19 19.56 -5.06
CA ARG A 139 -5.84 20.31 -3.98
C ARG A 139 -6.82 21.32 -4.58
N ASP A 140 -8.08 21.29 -4.15
CA ASP A 140 -9.13 22.21 -4.61
C ASP A 140 -9.24 22.31 -6.14
N GLY A 141 -9.16 21.15 -6.82
CA GLY A 141 -9.24 21.05 -8.29
C GLY A 141 -8.01 21.57 -9.04
N LYS A 142 -6.89 21.83 -8.37
CA LYS A 142 -5.64 22.31 -8.99
C LYS A 142 -4.47 21.42 -8.64
N ILE A 143 -3.53 21.28 -9.57
CA ILE A 143 -2.26 20.62 -9.30
C ILE A 143 -1.38 21.54 -8.46
N VAL A 144 -0.94 21.05 -7.31
CA VAL A 144 0.04 21.68 -6.42
C VAL A 144 1.27 20.79 -6.35
N ARG A 145 2.45 21.39 -6.25
CA ARG A 145 3.70 20.69 -6.05
C ARG A 145 4.28 21.02 -4.68
N TYR A 146 4.63 19.99 -3.93
CA TYR A 146 5.29 20.08 -2.64
C TYR A 146 6.71 19.57 -2.75
N THR A 147 7.67 20.26 -2.12
CA THR A 147 8.96 19.65 -1.83
C THR A 147 8.80 18.67 -0.66
N LYS A 148 9.77 17.77 -0.46
CA LYS A 148 9.76 16.83 0.67
C LYS A 148 9.64 17.57 2.01
N GLU A 149 10.31 18.69 2.16
CA GLU A 149 10.36 19.48 3.41
C GLU A 149 9.02 20.15 3.77
N GLN A 150 8.13 20.31 2.79
CA GLN A 150 6.78 20.85 2.99
C GLN A 150 5.76 19.78 3.42
N LEU A 151 6.20 18.53 3.50
CA LEU A 151 5.35 17.38 3.83
C LEU A 151 5.84 16.74 5.13
N ASP A 152 4.88 16.41 6.02
CA ASP A 152 5.18 15.68 7.22
C ASP A 152 5.24 14.18 6.93
N PHE A 153 6.40 13.59 7.17
CA PHE A 153 6.61 12.14 7.08
C PHE A 153 7.05 11.58 8.42
N SER A 154 6.41 10.50 8.83
CA SER A 154 6.83 9.69 9.96
C SER A 154 6.58 8.21 9.69
N GLN A 155 6.76 7.35 10.69
CA GLN A 155 6.54 5.91 10.52
C GLN A 155 5.10 5.61 10.09
N ARG A 156 4.92 5.08 8.88
CA ARG A 156 3.61 4.77 8.27
C ARG A 156 2.66 5.96 8.16
N TYR A 157 3.19 7.16 8.07
CA TYR A 157 2.41 8.39 7.98
C TYR A 157 2.99 9.36 6.95
N SER A 158 2.08 10.06 6.26
CA SER A 158 2.34 11.30 5.55
C SER A 158 1.15 12.25 5.72
N SER A 159 1.36 13.56 5.54
CA SER A 159 0.30 14.58 5.61
C SER A 159 -0.88 14.31 4.68
N PHE A 160 -0.69 13.54 3.60
CA PHE A 160 -1.77 13.11 2.70
C PHE A 160 -2.83 12.22 3.37
N GLN A 161 -2.55 11.65 4.54
CA GLN A 161 -3.56 10.88 5.29
C GLN A 161 -4.62 11.74 5.95
N THR A 162 -4.38 13.05 6.09
CA THR A 162 -5.23 13.97 6.83
C THR A 162 -5.69 15.19 6.03
N ASN A 163 -5.00 15.55 4.94
CA ASN A 163 -5.29 16.77 4.18
C ASN A 163 -6.30 16.56 3.02
N GLY A 164 -6.66 15.30 2.68
CA GLY A 164 -7.63 14.99 1.63
C GLY A 164 -7.13 15.20 0.20
N GLU A 165 -5.86 15.52 0.01
CA GLU A 165 -5.26 15.75 -1.31
C GLU A 165 -4.94 14.44 -2.02
N ILE A 166 -5.01 14.43 -3.35
CA ILE A 166 -4.80 13.24 -4.17
C ILE A 166 -3.43 13.32 -4.83
N ILE A 167 -2.56 12.37 -4.48
CA ILE A 167 -1.23 12.24 -5.08
C ILE A 167 -1.39 11.78 -6.54
N VAL A 168 -0.87 12.58 -7.49
CA VAL A 168 -0.91 12.27 -8.93
C VAL A 168 0.47 11.96 -9.49
N GLY A 169 1.54 12.37 -8.84
CA GLY A 169 2.89 12.07 -9.29
C GLY A 169 3.95 12.46 -8.27
N ALA A 170 5.18 12.03 -8.51
CA ALA A 170 6.32 12.41 -7.68
C ALA A 170 7.62 12.43 -8.49
N THR A 171 8.59 13.19 -7.97
CA THR A 171 9.98 13.18 -8.40
C THR A 171 10.82 12.56 -7.29
N PHE A 172 11.64 11.61 -7.67
CA PHE A 172 12.60 10.94 -6.80
C PHE A 172 14.02 11.24 -7.26
N VAL A 173 14.98 11.18 -6.35
CA VAL A 173 16.42 11.33 -6.64
C VAL A 173 17.14 10.08 -6.22
N GLY A 174 17.91 9.52 -7.14
CA GLY A 174 18.83 8.42 -6.88
C GLY A 174 20.28 8.87 -6.96
N GLU A 175 21.17 7.97 -6.61
CA GLU A 175 22.59 8.13 -6.81
C GLU A 175 23.09 7.17 -7.90
N GLU A 176 24.12 7.53 -8.63
CA GLU A 176 24.73 6.63 -9.62
C GLU A 176 25.29 5.37 -8.93
N GLY A 177 25.05 4.21 -9.54
CA GLY A 177 25.46 2.93 -8.99
C GLY A 177 25.74 1.89 -10.05
N ASP A 178 26.49 0.86 -9.69
CA ASP A 178 26.70 -0.31 -10.54
C ASP A 178 25.43 -1.18 -10.62
N GLN A 179 25.04 -1.53 -11.83
CA GLN A 179 23.79 -2.28 -12.05
C GLN A 179 23.81 -3.66 -11.39
N LYS A 180 24.98 -4.34 -11.36
CA LYS A 180 25.09 -5.67 -10.75
C LYS A 180 24.99 -5.59 -9.22
N GLU A 181 25.57 -4.55 -8.62
CA GLU A 181 25.46 -4.30 -7.19
C GLU A 181 24.02 -4.01 -6.78
N ILE A 182 23.34 -3.11 -7.51
CA ILE A 182 21.91 -2.78 -7.29
C ILE A 182 21.06 -4.07 -7.41
N GLU A 183 21.28 -4.87 -8.45
CA GLU A 183 20.52 -6.10 -8.66
C GLU A 183 20.78 -7.14 -7.56
N ALA A 184 22.04 -7.25 -7.09
CA ALA A 184 22.40 -8.13 -5.98
C ALA A 184 21.64 -7.76 -4.69
N VAL A 185 21.55 -6.46 -4.36
CA VAL A 185 20.77 -5.97 -3.22
C VAL A 185 19.29 -6.29 -3.38
N ILE A 186 18.70 -6.00 -4.54
CA ILE A 186 17.29 -6.33 -4.82
C ILE A 186 17.03 -7.83 -4.62
N ASN A 187 17.92 -8.69 -5.13
CA ASN A 187 17.75 -10.14 -5.05
C ASN A 187 17.86 -10.64 -3.61
N ASP A 188 18.79 -10.11 -2.82
CA ASP A 188 18.93 -10.41 -1.38
C ASP A 188 17.66 -10.03 -0.61
N LEU A 189 17.19 -8.76 -0.76
CA LEU A 189 15.99 -8.29 -0.07
C LEU A 189 14.74 -9.09 -0.44
N ASN A 190 14.58 -9.44 -1.71
CA ASN A 190 13.49 -10.29 -2.18
C ASN A 190 13.63 -11.74 -1.68
N GLY A 191 14.85 -12.25 -1.55
CA GLY A 191 15.13 -13.56 -0.94
C GLY A 191 14.65 -13.62 0.50
N ARG A 192 15.09 -12.68 1.33
CA ARG A 192 14.65 -12.54 2.72
C ARG A 192 13.13 -12.39 2.85
N ARG A 193 12.50 -11.69 1.91
CA ARG A 193 11.04 -11.50 1.91
C ARG A 193 10.32 -12.81 1.60
N ARG A 194 10.74 -13.53 0.56
CA ARG A 194 10.17 -14.87 0.22
C ARG A 194 10.32 -15.86 1.36
N GLU A 195 11.44 -15.82 2.05
CA GLU A 195 11.67 -16.70 3.20
C GLU A 195 10.70 -16.40 4.36
N LYS A 196 10.47 -15.11 4.68
CA LYS A 196 9.79 -14.70 5.92
C LYS A 196 8.31 -14.37 5.77
N GLN A 197 7.82 -14.04 4.57
CA GLN A 197 6.43 -13.57 4.36
C GLN A 197 5.59 -14.57 3.56
N PRO A 198 4.27 -14.64 3.83
CA PRO A 198 3.34 -15.58 3.20
C PRO A 198 2.88 -15.05 1.82
N LEU A 199 3.81 -14.91 0.86
CA LEU A 199 3.56 -14.29 -0.44
C LEU A 199 2.65 -15.13 -1.36
N ASP A 200 2.40 -16.39 -1.01
CA ASP A 200 1.56 -17.32 -1.76
C ASP A 200 0.06 -17.10 -1.52
N TYR A 201 -0.29 -16.25 -0.54
CA TYR A 201 -1.68 -15.98 -0.17
C TYR A 201 -2.03 -14.50 -0.31
N PRO A 202 -3.29 -14.17 -0.69
CA PRO A 202 -3.79 -12.80 -0.64
C PRO A 202 -3.70 -12.25 0.78
N SER A 203 -3.20 -11.00 0.91
CA SER A 203 -3.07 -10.30 2.19
C SER A 203 -2.90 -8.78 1.99
N CYS A 204 -3.00 -8.02 3.07
CA CYS A 204 -2.70 -6.59 3.11
C CYS A 204 -1.39 -6.28 3.87
N GLY A 205 -0.41 -7.18 3.84
CA GLY A 205 0.84 -7.00 4.59
C GLY A 205 0.67 -7.23 6.08
N SER A 206 1.49 -6.58 6.89
CA SER A 206 1.36 -6.60 8.35
C SER A 206 0.12 -5.83 8.78
N VAL A 207 -0.72 -6.47 9.60
CA VAL A 207 -2.02 -5.93 10.00
C VAL A 207 -1.91 -4.90 11.11
N PHE A 208 -0.94 -5.05 12.01
CA PHE A 208 -0.77 -4.19 13.17
C PHE A 208 0.50 -3.35 13.08
N LYS A 209 0.42 -2.12 13.58
CA LYS A 209 1.55 -1.22 13.76
C LYS A 209 2.58 -1.84 14.68
N ARG A 210 3.82 -1.39 14.57
CA ARG A 210 4.86 -1.76 15.51
C ARG A 210 4.58 -1.10 16.86
N PRO A 211 4.38 -1.86 17.96
CA PRO A 211 4.24 -1.31 19.31
C PRO A 211 5.58 -0.76 19.82
N GLU A 212 5.54 0.09 20.84
CA GLU A 212 6.75 0.69 21.44
C GLU A 212 7.75 -0.36 21.92
N ASN A 213 7.28 -1.47 22.46
CA ASN A 213 8.10 -2.51 23.10
C ASN A 213 8.26 -3.75 22.22
N GLY A 214 8.61 -3.61 20.92
CA GLY A 214 8.95 -4.78 20.13
C GLY A 214 8.30 -4.83 18.75
N PHE A 215 7.95 -6.03 18.30
CA PHE A 215 7.31 -6.28 17.02
C PHE A 215 5.97 -6.96 17.24
N ALA A 216 4.90 -6.44 16.66
CA ALA A 216 3.57 -7.04 16.75
C ALA A 216 3.57 -8.54 16.34
N SER A 217 4.30 -8.88 15.28
CA SER A 217 4.42 -10.28 14.83
C SER A 217 5.03 -11.21 15.87
N LYS A 218 6.03 -10.75 16.63
CA LYS A 218 6.64 -11.54 17.69
C LYS A 218 5.68 -11.75 18.86
N ILE A 219 4.99 -10.69 19.29
CA ILE A 219 4.01 -10.75 20.36
C ILE A 219 2.86 -11.71 20.01
N ILE A 220 2.34 -11.61 18.79
CA ILE A 220 1.27 -12.50 18.29
C ILE A 220 1.74 -13.96 18.25
N ASP A 221 2.99 -14.21 17.84
CA ASP A 221 3.61 -15.54 17.82
C ASP A 221 3.78 -16.12 19.22
N GLU A 222 4.30 -15.33 20.16
CA GLU A 222 4.45 -15.70 21.59
C GLU A 222 3.10 -15.97 22.28
N CYS A 223 2.02 -15.34 21.81
CA CYS A 223 0.65 -15.65 22.24
C CYS A 223 0.11 -16.97 21.64
N GLY A 224 0.86 -17.65 20.76
CA GLY A 224 0.46 -18.91 20.13
C GLY A 224 -0.64 -18.78 19.08
N LEU A 225 -0.74 -17.63 18.39
CA LEU A 225 -1.86 -17.32 17.49
C LEU A 225 -1.62 -17.69 16.02
N LYS A 226 -0.44 -18.18 15.63
CA LYS A 226 -0.22 -18.70 14.28
C LYS A 226 -1.22 -19.81 13.94
N GLY A 227 -1.89 -19.69 12.79
CA GLY A 227 -2.92 -20.63 12.34
C GLY A 227 -4.30 -20.42 12.96
N LEU A 228 -4.49 -19.41 13.84
CA LEU A 228 -5.82 -19.01 14.31
C LEU A 228 -6.66 -18.58 13.09
N ARG A 229 -7.85 -19.17 12.96
CA ARG A 229 -8.70 -19.02 11.78
C ARG A 229 -10.11 -18.58 12.16
N ILE A 230 -10.70 -17.69 11.35
CA ILE A 230 -12.14 -17.36 11.35
C ILE A 230 -12.58 -17.40 9.88
N GLY A 231 -13.55 -18.26 9.55
CA GLY A 231 -14.00 -18.48 8.19
C GLY A 231 -12.83 -18.77 7.24
N GLY A 232 -12.68 -17.95 6.21
CA GLY A 232 -11.59 -18.02 5.23
C GLY A 232 -10.32 -17.27 5.60
N ALA A 233 -10.30 -16.49 6.70
CA ALA A 233 -9.14 -15.72 7.14
C ALA A 233 -8.31 -16.49 8.18
N GLU A 234 -6.97 -16.44 8.08
CA GLU A 234 -6.05 -17.13 8.98
C GLU A 234 -4.86 -16.23 9.36
N VAL A 235 -4.43 -16.26 10.63
CA VAL A 235 -3.12 -15.73 11.03
C VAL A 235 -2.05 -16.61 10.43
N SER A 236 -1.21 -16.04 9.58
CA SER A 236 -0.22 -16.81 8.82
C SER A 236 0.72 -17.61 9.72
N LYS A 237 0.87 -18.90 9.44
CA LYS A 237 1.82 -19.77 10.10
C LYS A 237 3.27 -19.37 9.84
N LYS A 238 3.52 -18.69 8.71
CA LYS A 238 4.86 -18.24 8.31
C LYS A 238 5.25 -16.93 9.01
N HIS A 239 4.32 -15.98 9.14
CA HIS A 239 4.57 -14.67 9.75
C HIS A 239 3.33 -14.19 10.51
N ALA A 240 3.36 -14.25 11.82
CA ALA A 240 2.20 -13.98 12.69
C ALA A 240 1.63 -12.55 12.60
N GLY A 241 2.37 -11.59 12.04
CA GLY A 241 1.87 -10.23 11.77
C GLY A 241 0.95 -10.13 10.55
N PHE A 242 0.80 -11.21 9.76
CA PHE A 242 -0.03 -11.25 8.56
C PHE A 242 -1.32 -12.03 8.82
N ILE A 243 -2.43 -11.46 8.41
CA ILE A 243 -3.67 -12.20 8.18
C ILE A 243 -3.77 -12.46 6.68
N ILE A 244 -4.01 -13.71 6.32
CA ILE A 244 -4.05 -14.19 4.94
C ILE A 244 -5.43 -14.75 4.62
N ASN A 245 -5.84 -14.61 3.36
CA ASN A 245 -7.06 -15.22 2.84
C ASN A 245 -6.70 -16.61 2.29
N VAL A 246 -7.04 -17.66 3.03
CA VAL A 246 -6.72 -19.04 2.67
C VAL A 246 -7.86 -19.76 1.97
N ASP A 247 -9.11 -19.25 2.11
CA ASP A 247 -10.29 -19.93 1.60
C ASP A 247 -11.46 -18.95 1.42
N ASN A 248 -11.39 -18.07 0.41
CA ASN A 248 -12.45 -17.12 0.08
C ASN A 248 -12.98 -16.32 1.30
N ALA A 249 -12.07 -15.83 2.14
CA ALA A 249 -12.44 -15.02 3.30
C ALA A 249 -13.41 -13.89 2.93
N SER A 250 -14.39 -13.68 3.79
CA SER A 250 -15.26 -12.50 3.77
C SER A 250 -14.59 -11.31 4.46
N TYR A 251 -15.11 -10.12 4.25
CA TYR A 251 -14.75 -8.93 5.02
C TYR A 251 -14.88 -9.16 6.53
N GLU A 252 -16.01 -9.78 6.93
CA GLU A 252 -16.32 -10.06 8.33
C GLU A 252 -15.31 -11.04 8.94
N ASP A 253 -14.95 -12.11 8.23
CA ASP A 253 -13.91 -13.06 8.66
C ASP A 253 -12.59 -12.34 9.02
N VAL A 254 -12.16 -11.43 8.13
CA VAL A 254 -10.91 -10.69 8.32
C VAL A 254 -11.01 -9.74 9.51
N VAL A 255 -12.11 -8.96 9.61
CA VAL A 255 -12.30 -7.96 10.68
C VAL A 255 -12.44 -8.64 12.04
N LEU A 256 -13.23 -9.72 12.12
CA LEU A 256 -13.37 -10.50 13.35
C LEU A 256 -12.06 -11.15 13.78
N LEU A 257 -11.25 -11.65 12.83
CA LEU A 257 -9.95 -12.22 13.16
C LEU A 257 -8.97 -11.14 13.66
N ILE A 258 -8.97 -9.94 13.07
CA ILE A 258 -8.18 -8.81 13.57
C ILE A 258 -8.56 -8.49 15.02
N GLN A 259 -9.87 -8.36 15.29
CA GLN A 259 -10.36 -8.08 16.64
C GLN A 259 -9.98 -9.19 17.63
N LYS A 260 -10.17 -10.46 17.24
CA LYS A 260 -9.84 -11.62 18.05
C LYS A 260 -8.34 -11.68 18.42
N VAL A 261 -7.46 -11.37 17.46
CA VAL A 261 -6.01 -11.29 17.72
C VAL A 261 -5.70 -10.17 18.71
N HIS A 262 -6.28 -8.97 18.50
CA HIS A 262 -6.13 -7.84 19.40
C HIS A 262 -6.54 -8.21 20.84
N ASP A 263 -7.73 -8.79 21.03
CA ASP A 263 -8.28 -9.09 22.35
C ASP A 263 -7.44 -10.13 23.09
N ILE A 264 -7.01 -11.19 22.40
CA ILE A 264 -6.16 -12.24 23.01
C ILE A 264 -4.78 -11.68 23.40
N VAL A 265 -4.19 -10.82 22.55
CA VAL A 265 -2.89 -10.20 22.88
C VAL A 265 -3.04 -9.27 24.07
N LEU A 266 -4.08 -8.43 24.08
CA LEU A 266 -4.35 -7.53 25.20
C LEU A 266 -4.55 -8.29 26.53
N ASP A 267 -5.36 -9.35 26.52
CA ASP A 267 -5.63 -10.20 27.68
C ASP A 267 -4.36 -10.88 28.22
N LYS A 268 -3.52 -11.43 27.33
CA LYS A 268 -2.32 -12.17 27.72
C LYS A 268 -1.13 -11.30 28.10
N THR A 269 -1.01 -10.11 27.51
CA THR A 269 0.23 -9.31 27.61
C THR A 269 0.02 -7.88 28.13
N GLY A 270 -1.21 -7.41 28.21
CA GLY A 270 -1.55 -6.01 28.50
C GLY A 270 -1.22 -5.03 27.36
N ILE A 271 -0.76 -5.52 26.19
CA ILE A 271 -0.39 -4.68 25.05
C ILE A 271 -1.58 -4.52 24.12
N SER A 272 -2.03 -3.28 23.92
CA SER A 272 -3.05 -2.94 22.91
C SER A 272 -2.40 -2.78 21.55
N LEU A 273 -2.69 -3.69 20.62
CA LEU A 273 -2.20 -3.61 19.25
C LEU A 273 -3.06 -2.66 18.41
N GLU A 274 -2.45 -1.64 17.82
CA GLU A 274 -3.12 -0.73 16.89
C GLU A 274 -3.04 -1.28 15.45
N THR A 275 -4.16 -1.25 14.70
CA THR A 275 -4.16 -1.68 13.29
C THR A 275 -3.41 -0.70 12.40
N GLU A 276 -2.55 -1.24 11.51
CA GLU A 276 -1.92 -0.48 10.41
C GLU A 276 -2.80 -0.52 9.16
N VAL A 277 -3.46 -1.66 8.91
CA VAL A 277 -4.37 -1.81 7.80
C VAL A 277 -5.61 -0.92 7.99
N ARG A 278 -6.00 -0.24 6.92
CA ARG A 278 -7.19 0.62 6.91
C ARG A 278 -8.43 -0.24 6.59
N ILE A 279 -9.47 -0.08 7.39
CA ILE A 279 -10.72 -0.82 7.24
C ILE A 279 -11.81 0.18 6.90
N LEU A 280 -12.38 0.10 5.68
CA LEU A 280 -13.59 0.86 5.33
C LEU A 280 -14.81 0.25 6.03
N ARG A 281 -15.78 1.10 6.37
CA ARG A 281 -17.00 0.70 7.06
C ARG A 281 -18.22 1.29 6.38
#